data_3d67154d9eadeac48fe5c799724e3c05
#
_entry.id   3d67154d9eadeac48fe5c799724e3c05
#
_cell.length_a   1.000
_cell.length_b   1.000
_cell.length_c   1.000
_cell.angle_alpha   90.00
_cell.angle_beta   90.00
_cell.angle_gamma   90.00
#
_symmetry.space_group_name_H-M   'P 1'
#
loop_
_entity.id
_entity.type
_entity.pdbx_description
1 polymer ?
#
loop_
_entity_poly.entity_id
_entity_poly.type
_entity_poly.pdbx_seq_one_letter_code
_entity_poly.pdbx_strand_id
1 'polypeptide(L)'
;MIYSGLLTETLHFYEIVETQSDSGYKHTEEVLKFNVRAQRTKNKENYLVDAEELFHTSELTFKCRYRKEIKETDIVVYEGQRYRITSLDKFKEGNQLTIIISKINE
;
A
#
# COMPACT_ATOMS: atom_id res chain seq x y z
N MET A 1 13.10 11.70 -8.90
CA MET A 1 13.55 11.77 -7.51
C MET A 1 12.49 12.40 -6.63
N ILE A 2 12.26 11.86 -5.45
CA ILE A 2 11.26 12.39 -4.52
C ILE A 2 11.96 13.18 -3.43
N TYR A 3 11.55 14.41 -3.24
CA TYR A 3 12.08 15.25 -2.17
C TYR A 3 11.46 14.84 -0.84
N SER A 4 12.29 14.76 0.19
CA SER A 4 11.81 14.31 1.51
C SER A 4 10.72 15.18 2.09
N GLY A 5 10.71 16.48 1.74
CA GLY A 5 9.66 17.38 2.21
C GLY A 5 8.27 17.08 1.66
N LEU A 6 8.18 16.28 0.61
CA LEU A 6 6.90 15.87 0.04
C LEU A 6 6.38 14.56 0.65
N LEU A 7 7.22 13.88 1.41
CA LEU A 7 6.85 12.60 2.01
C LEU A 7 6.17 12.83 3.36
N THR A 8 4.92 13.26 3.30
CA THR A 8 4.19 13.70 4.49
C THR A 8 3.31 12.61 5.10
N GLU A 9 3.05 11.53 4.34
CA GLU A 9 2.21 10.44 4.82
C GLU A 9 3.07 9.28 5.28
N THR A 10 2.54 8.48 6.19
CA THR A 10 3.24 7.28 6.66
C THR A 10 2.39 6.06 6.36
N LEU A 11 3.01 5.09 5.70
CA LEU A 11 2.39 3.81 5.40
C LEU A 11 3.07 2.74 6.25
N HIS A 12 2.27 1.90 6.89
CA HIS A 12 2.77 0.78 7.69
C HIS A 12 2.57 -0.50 6.87
N PHE A 13 3.67 -1.19 6.59
CA PHE A 13 3.61 -2.40 5.78
C PHE A 13 3.67 -3.63 6.67
N TYR A 14 2.72 -4.54 6.47
CA TYR A 14 2.64 -5.81 7.19
C TYR A 14 2.72 -6.94 6.19
N GLU A 15 3.46 -7.99 6.54
CA GLU A 15 3.43 -9.21 5.73
C GLU A 15 2.53 -10.23 6.40
N ILE A 16 1.93 -11.06 5.57
CA ILE A 16 1.10 -12.14 6.07
C ILE A 16 1.98 -13.37 6.23
N VAL A 17 2.06 -13.87 7.45
CA VAL A 17 2.87 -15.04 7.78
C VAL A 17 1.92 -16.17 8.15
N GLU A 18 2.10 -17.33 7.53
CA GLU A 18 1.34 -18.51 7.85
C GLU A 18 2.09 -19.32 8.90
N THR A 19 1.43 -19.63 10.01
CA THR A 19 2.01 -20.42 11.07
C THR A 19 1.17 -21.66 11.29
N GLN A 20 1.80 -22.70 11.81
CA GLN A 20 1.12 -23.95 12.15
C GLN A 20 1.30 -24.22 13.63
N SER A 21 0.20 -24.45 14.34
CA SER A 21 0.26 -24.76 15.76
C SER A 21 0.64 -26.22 15.98
N ASP A 22 0.97 -26.55 17.22
CA ASP A 22 1.32 -27.92 17.59
C ASP A 22 0.20 -28.90 17.32
N SER A 23 -1.04 -28.44 17.31
CA SER A 23 -2.20 -29.29 17.02
C SER A 23 -2.47 -29.41 15.52
N GLY A 24 -1.64 -28.82 14.67
CA GLY A 24 -1.78 -28.93 13.23
C GLY A 24 -2.62 -27.85 12.58
N TYR A 25 -3.20 -26.95 13.35
CA TYR A 25 -3.97 -25.85 12.79
C TYR A 25 -3.05 -24.82 12.15
N LYS A 26 -3.46 -24.38 10.97
CA LYS A 26 -2.78 -23.28 10.30
C LYS A 26 -3.52 -22.00 10.55
N HIS A 27 -2.79 -20.94 10.83
CA HIS A 27 -3.39 -19.62 10.90
C HIS A 27 -2.43 -18.59 10.33
N THR A 28 -2.98 -17.47 9.96
CA THR A 28 -2.18 -16.39 9.37
C THR A 28 -2.08 -15.25 10.38
N GLU A 29 -0.92 -14.63 10.40
CA GLU A 29 -0.68 -13.46 11.22
C GLU A 29 -0.13 -12.34 10.37
N GLU A 30 -0.48 -11.11 10.71
CA GLU A 30 0.07 -9.94 10.06
C GLU A 30 1.21 -9.42 10.94
N VAL A 31 2.40 -9.39 10.38
CA VAL A 31 3.59 -8.97 11.09
C VAL A 31 4.11 -7.68 10.48
N LEU A 32 4.34 -6.67 11.31
CA LEU A 32 4.86 -5.39 10.85
C LEU A 32 6.25 -5.57 10.25
N LYS A 33 6.42 -5.13 9.02
CA LYS A 33 7.71 -5.16 8.34
C LYS A 33 8.47 -3.87 8.56
N PHE A 34 7.85 -2.76 8.19
CA PHE A 34 8.48 -1.44 8.32
C PHE A 34 7.45 -0.36 8.06
N ASN A 35 7.84 0.86 8.38
CA ASN A 35 7.06 2.05 8.10
C ASN A 35 7.75 2.81 6.98
N VAL A 36 6.96 3.36 6.05
CA VAL A 36 7.50 4.08 4.90
C VAL A 36 6.84 5.44 4.81
N ARG A 37 7.66 6.47 4.64
CA ARG A 37 7.15 7.81 4.38
C ARG A 37 6.84 7.92 2.89
N ALA A 38 5.69 8.49 2.59
CA ALA A 38 5.20 8.54 1.21
C ALA A 38 4.49 9.85 0.92
N GLN A 39 4.33 10.13 -0.37
CA GLN A 39 3.55 11.25 -0.85
C GLN A 39 2.25 10.72 -1.43
N ARG A 40 1.13 11.23 -0.96
CA ARG A 40 -0.17 10.88 -1.54
C ARG A 40 -0.36 11.69 -2.81
N THR A 41 -0.70 11.02 -3.89
CA THR A 41 -0.94 11.68 -5.16
C THR A 41 -2.39 11.55 -5.54
N LYS A 42 -2.89 12.50 -6.32
CA LYS A 42 -4.25 12.41 -6.85
C LYS A 42 -4.25 11.50 -8.06
N ASN A 43 -5.28 10.68 -8.13
CA ASN A 43 -5.49 9.85 -9.29
C ASN A 43 -6.30 10.65 -10.31
N LYS A 44 -5.66 11.03 -11.40
CA LYS A 44 -6.32 11.85 -12.43
C LYS A 44 -7.52 11.19 -13.07
N GLU A 45 -7.53 9.88 -13.08
CA GLU A 45 -8.64 9.15 -13.66
C GLU A 45 -9.95 9.40 -12.95
N ASN A 46 -9.89 9.76 -11.69
CA ASN A 46 -11.09 10.06 -10.91
C ASN A 46 -11.86 11.24 -11.47
N TYR A 47 -11.20 12.15 -12.15
CA TYR A 47 -11.86 13.30 -12.74
C TYR A 47 -12.67 12.94 -13.98
N LEU A 48 -12.24 11.92 -14.67
CA LEU A 48 -12.88 11.52 -15.91
C LEU A 48 -14.13 10.71 -15.69
N VAL A 49 -14.27 10.14 -14.51
CA VAL A 49 -15.37 9.23 -14.22
C VAL A 49 -16.17 9.68 -13.01
N ASP A 50 -16.32 10.96 -12.85
CA ASP A 50 -16.99 11.51 -11.68
C ASP A 50 -18.33 10.90 -11.37
N ALA A 51 -19.13 10.64 -12.38
CA ALA A 51 -20.45 10.07 -12.14
C ALA A 51 -20.38 8.61 -11.68
N GLU A 52 -19.26 7.97 -11.93
CA GLU A 52 -19.09 6.57 -11.63
C GLU A 52 -18.22 6.33 -10.41
N GLU A 53 -17.55 7.33 -9.96
CA GLU A 53 -16.65 7.20 -8.85
C GLU A 53 -17.30 6.72 -7.57
N LEU A 54 -18.62 6.83 -7.50
CA LEU A 54 -19.37 6.33 -6.36
C LEU A 54 -19.14 4.84 -6.12
N PHE A 55 -18.66 4.14 -7.12
CA PHE A 55 -18.51 2.69 -7.04
C PHE A 55 -17.11 2.25 -6.65
N HIS A 56 -16.14 3.15 -6.64
CA HIS A 56 -14.77 2.68 -6.43
C HIS A 56 -13.81 3.73 -5.91
N THR A 57 -14.26 4.59 -5.08
CA THR A 57 -13.44 5.68 -4.58
C THR A 57 -12.48 5.26 -3.47
N SER A 58 -12.34 3.99 -3.22
CA SER A 58 -11.50 3.51 -2.13
C SER A 58 -10.03 3.35 -2.48
N GLU A 59 -9.65 3.62 -3.73
CA GLU A 59 -8.25 3.50 -4.13
C GLU A 59 -7.46 4.76 -3.84
N LEU A 60 -6.24 4.57 -3.32
CA LEU A 60 -5.33 5.65 -3.04
C LEU A 60 -4.01 5.37 -3.74
N THR A 61 -3.37 6.42 -4.24
CA THR A 61 -2.08 6.31 -4.91
C THR A 61 -1.02 7.04 -4.11
N PHE A 62 0.08 6.36 -3.86
CA PHE A 62 1.21 6.92 -3.13
C PHE A 62 2.50 6.77 -3.92
N LYS A 63 3.40 7.71 -3.74
CA LYS A 63 4.76 7.64 -4.25
C LYS A 63 5.72 7.67 -3.07
N CYS A 64 6.70 6.80 -3.10
CA CYS A 64 7.72 6.76 -2.06
C CYS A 64 9.06 6.37 -2.68
N ARG A 65 10.11 6.34 -1.84
CA ARG A 65 11.41 5.91 -2.29
C ARG A 65 11.40 4.42 -2.54
N TYR A 66 12.21 3.99 -3.51
CA TYR A 66 12.27 2.59 -3.89
C TYR A 66 12.66 1.70 -2.71
N ARG A 67 11.93 0.60 -2.55
CA ARG A 67 12.22 -0.45 -1.59
C ARG A 67 11.91 -1.80 -2.22
N LYS A 68 12.92 -2.63 -2.35
CA LYS A 68 12.72 -3.95 -2.98
C LYS A 68 11.94 -4.90 -2.08
N GLU A 69 11.90 -4.64 -0.78
CA GLU A 69 11.21 -5.50 0.19
C GLU A 69 9.69 -5.43 0.12
N ILE A 70 9.16 -4.40 -0.53
CA ILE A 70 7.71 -4.26 -0.66
C ILE A 70 7.20 -5.25 -1.69
N LYS A 71 6.22 -6.06 -1.30
CA LYS A 71 5.60 -7.06 -2.17
C LYS A 71 4.13 -6.77 -2.35
N GLU A 72 3.59 -7.19 -3.49
CA GLU A 72 2.17 -6.98 -3.78
C GLU A 72 1.25 -7.70 -2.81
N THR A 73 1.76 -8.71 -2.12
CA THR A 73 0.98 -9.45 -1.14
C THR A 73 0.96 -8.81 0.23
N ASP A 74 1.72 -7.73 0.43
CA ASP A 74 1.77 -7.04 1.71
C ASP A 74 0.46 -6.31 1.98
N ILE A 75 0.16 -6.13 3.27
CA ILE A 75 -0.97 -5.32 3.72
C ILE A 75 -0.43 -3.96 4.13
N VAL A 76 -1.14 -2.91 3.74
CA VAL A 76 -0.76 -1.54 4.08
C VAL A 76 -1.79 -0.98 5.05
N VAL A 77 -1.31 -0.41 6.15
CA VAL A 77 -2.19 0.31 7.09
C VAL A 77 -1.89 1.79 6.95
N TYR A 78 -2.92 2.55 6.67
CA TYR A 78 -2.84 4.00 6.49
C TYR A 78 -3.99 4.65 7.24
N GLU A 79 -3.66 5.56 8.15
CA GLU A 79 -4.65 6.26 8.98
C GLU A 79 -5.61 5.30 9.70
N GLY A 80 -5.06 4.17 10.17
CA GLY A 80 -5.85 3.20 10.93
C GLY A 80 -6.70 2.28 10.08
N GLN A 81 -6.65 2.39 8.75
CA GLN A 81 -7.40 1.53 7.84
C GLN A 81 -6.48 0.55 7.15
N ARG A 82 -6.98 -0.65 6.91
CA ARG A 82 -6.22 -1.69 6.23
C ARG A 82 -6.52 -1.65 4.73
N TYR A 83 -5.46 -1.77 3.94
CA TYR A 83 -5.55 -1.75 2.48
C TYR A 83 -4.72 -2.88 1.90
N ARG A 84 -5.11 -3.34 0.73
CA ARG A 84 -4.30 -4.27 -0.04
C ARG A 84 -3.68 -3.52 -1.22
N ILE A 85 -2.55 -4.01 -1.68
CA ILE A 85 -1.86 -3.40 -2.82
C ILE A 85 -2.49 -3.94 -4.09
N THR A 86 -2.99 -3.03 -4.93
CA THR A 86 -3.57 -3.43 -6.22
C THR A 86 -2.60 -3.22 -7.36
N SER A 87 -1.61 -2.35 -7.19
CA SER A 87 -0.60 -2.11 -8.21
C SER A 87 0.68 -1.64 -7.55
N LEU A 88 1.80 -2.14 -8.06
CA LEU A 88 3.11 -1.80 -7.52
C LEU A 88 4.06 -1.57 -8.69
N ASP A 89 4.42 -0.32 -8.92
CA ASP A 89 5.32 0.05 -10.01
C ASP A 89 6.66 0.50 -9.42
N LYS A 90 7.66 -0.34 -9.62
CA LYS A 90 9.01 -0.09 -9.09
C LYS A 90 9.89 0.54 -10.15
N PHE A 91 10.28 1.77 -9.91
CA PHE A 91 11.21 2.48 -10.79
C PHE A 91 12.55 2.61 -10.08
N LYS A 92 13.35 1.56 -10.17
CA LYS A 92 14.61 1.46 -9.45
C LYS A 92 15.61 2.55 -9.85
N GLU A 93 15.71 2.85 -11.13
CA GLU A 93 16.65 3.84 -11.64
C GLU A 93 16.37 5.24 -11.09
N GLY A 94 15.10 5.55 -10.86
CA GLY A 94 14.71 6.83 -10.30
C GLY A 94 14.57 6.81 -8.79
N ASN A 95 14.90 5.70 -8.14
CA ASN A 95 14.72 5.53 -6.71
C ASN A 95 13.29 5.88 -6.28
N GLN A 96 12.33 5.39 -7.04
CA GLN A 96 10.93 5.74 -6.85
C GLN A 96 10.06 4.51 -6.96
N LEU A 97 8.98 4.52 -6.20
CA LEU A 97 8.01 3.43 -6.16
C LEU A 97 6.62 4.04 -6.14
N THR A 98 5.76 3.60 -7.04
CA THR A 98 4.35 4.02 -7.03
C THR A 98 3.50 2.86 -6.57
N ILE A 99 2.67 3.11 -5.57
CA ILE A 99 1.83 2.09 -4.97
C ILE A 99 0.38 2.54 -5.07
N ILE A 100 -0.48 1.67 -5.59
CA ILE A 100 -1.92 1.90 -5.56
C ILE A 100 -2.51 0.88 -4.59
N ILE A 101 -3.25 1.37 -3.63
CA ILE A 101 -3.85 0.53 -2.59
C ILE A 101 -5.36 0.69 -2.60
N SER A 102 -6.04 -0.37 -2.21
CA SER A 102 -7.49 -0.40 -2.16
C SER A 102 -7.94 -0.86 -0.79
N LYS A 103 -8.96 -0.20 -0.26
CA LYS A 103 -9.47 -0.52 1.07
C LYS A 103 -9.99 -1.95 1.14
N ILE A 104 -9.64 -2.63 2.23
CA ILE A 104 -10.14 -3.98 2.49
C ILE A 104 -11.49 -3.85 3.18
N ASN A 105 -12.50 -4.44 2.58
CA ASN A 105 -13.83 -4.50 3.18
C ASN A 105 -13.90 -5.73 4.08
N GLU A 106 -14.07 -5.48 5.35
CA GLU A 106 -14.15 -6.55 6.35
C GLU A 106 -15.52 -6.64 6.96
#